data_04fe96ed3adcce86dbd64359a8e7f97c
#
_entry.id   04fe96ed3adcce86dbd64359a8e7f97c
#
_cell.length_a   1.000
_cell.length_b   1.000
_cell.length_c   1.000
_cell.angle_alpha   90.00
_cell.angle_beta   90.00
_cell.angle_gamma   90.00
#
_symmetry.space_group_name_H-M   'P 1'
#
loop_
_entity.id
_entity.type
_entity.pdbx_description
1 polymer ?
#
loop_
_entity_poly.entity_id
_entity_poly.type
_entity_poly.pdbx_seq_one_letter_code
_entity_poly.pdbx_strand_id
1 'polypeptide(L)'
;MSTEEWSAKALQAFDAMVQAGNGLRARNGQRGMAECVAHTFAKAQLGKVEDGAEPQRAIAVIQAGTGVGKSLAYCAPAIAIALARGTRVVISTATVALQEQLVHKDLPLLAAQMPEPFRFALAKGRGRYVCKLKLERLAGQGGADEGDDDLFPDDELPASTEVGEARIRLYKGMADALASSAWDGDRDSLHEQPDAALWRPVAAEASSCTGKHCPVFNECSYFEARKALVGAQVIVVNHDLLLASLGARVLPELDNCLLVLDEAHHLPATALEQFACRMDLSRLAWVDRLASRALRVGTLLEVMEVADIPAQASSLRQALQAMER
;
A
#
# COMPACT_ATOMS: atom_id res chain seq x y z
N MET A 1 0.78 2.88 -33.70
CA MET A 1 2.26 2.79 -33.65
C MET A 1 2.65 1.32 -33.65
N SER A 2 3.69 0.94 -34.39
CA SER A 2 4.25 -0.41 -34.39
C SER A 2 5.05 -0.69 -33.12
N THR A 3 5.37 -1.98 -32.84
CA THR A 3 6.23 -2.37 -31.72
C THR A 3 7.61 -1.70 -31.81
N GLU A 4 8.13 -1.53 -32.99
CA GLU A 4 9.43 -0.89 -33.22
C GLU A 4 9.38 0.61 -32.91
N GLU A 5 8.32 1.32 -33.29
CA GLU A 5 8.13 2.73 -32.98
C GLU A 5 7.99 2.97 -31.47
N TRP A 6 7.25 2.10 -30.74
CA TRP A 6 7.15 2.17 -29.29
C TRP A 6 8.50 1.96 -28.61
N SER A 7 9.25 0.95 -29.05
CA SER A 7 10.57 0.64 -28.52
C SER A 7 11.57 1.79 -28.77
N ALA A 8 11.56 2.34 -29.99
CA ALA A 8 12.42 3.47 -30.35
C ALA A 8 12.13 4.71 -29.49
N LYS A 9 10.84 5.07 -29.31
CA LYS A 9 10.44 6.19 -28.44
C LYS A 9 10.90 5.99 -27.00
N ALA A 10 10.78 4.78 -26.47
CA ALA A 10 11.21 4.43 -25.12
C ALA A 10 12.73 4.56 -24.92
N LEU A 11 13.50 4.11 -25.90
CA LEU A 11 14.97 4.23 -25.89
C LEU A 11 15.43 5.68 -26.04
N GLN A 12 14.74 6.46 -26.87
CA GLN A 12 15.01 7.88 -27.00
C GLN A 12 14.84 8.62 -25.66
N ALA A 13 13.79 8.27 -24.87
CA ALA A 13 13.60 8.82 -23.53
C ALA A 13 14.76 8.42 -22.60
N PHE A 14 15.20 7.17 -22.62
CA PHE A 14 16.36 6.73 -21.87
C PHE A 14 17.65 7.45 -22.27
N ASP A 15 17.93 7.58 -23.56
CA ASP A 15 19.12 8.28 -24.07
C ASP A 15 19.11 9.78 -23.69
N ALA A 16 17.95 10.43 -23.75
CA ALA A 16 17.79 11.82 -23.32
C ALA A 16 18.13 11.98 -21.83
N MET A 17 17.69 11.05 -20.98
CA MET A 17 18.01 11.04 -19.56
C MET A 17 19.50 10.89 -19.28
N VAL A 18 20.17 9.99 -20.00
CA VAL A 18 21.63 9.80 -19.86
C VAL A 18 22.40 11.05 -20.31
N GLN A 19 21.95 11.71 -21.38
CA GLN A 19 22.58 12.93 -21.88
C GLN A 19 22.37 14.14 -20.96
N ALA A 20 21.19 14.26 -20.35
CA ALA A 20 20.86 15.35 -19.44
C ALA A 20 21.62 15.25 -18.10
N GLY A 21 22.02 14.05 -17.70
CA GLY A 21 22.79 13.82 -16.46
C GLY A 21 24.26 14.23 -16.65
N ASN A 22 24.68 15.33 -16.01
CA ASN A 22 26.08 15.78 -16.04
C ASN A 22 27.04 14.65 -15.59
N GLY A 23 27.78 14.08 -16.57
CA GLY A 23 28.76 13.02 -16.31
C GLY A 23 28.17 11.59 -16.25
N LEU A 24 26.90 11.39 -16.46
CA LEU A 24 26.33 10.06 -16.62
C LEU A 24 26.71 9.50 -17.99
N ARG A 25 27.34 8.33 -17.99
CA ARG A 25 27.57 7.54 -19.21
C ARG A 25 26.76 6.26 -19.09
N ALA A 26 25.95 5.96 -20.09
CA ALA A 26 25.27 4.68 -20.14
C ALA A 26 26.31 3.55 -20.11
N ARG A 27 26.20 2.67 -19.15
CA ARG A 27 26.98 1.42 -19.11
C ARG A 27 26.31 0.43 -20.04
N ASN A 28 27.09 -0.42 -20.70
CA ASN A 28 26.53 -1.41 -21.65
C ASN A 28 25.42 -2.27 -21.04
N GLY A 29 25.57 -2.73 -19.79
CA GLY A 29 24.55 -3.50 -19.10
C GLY A 29 23.26 -2.69 -18.80
N GLN A 30 23.41 -1.41 -18.48
CA GLN A 30 22.28 -0.51 -18.24
C GLN A 30 21.49 -0.28 -19.55
N ARG A 31 22.17 -0.04 -20.65
CA ARG A 31 21.54 0.13 -21.97
C ARG A 31 20.84 -1.16 -22.43
N GLY A 32 21.51 -2.30 -22.32
CA GLY A 32 20.91 -3.60 -22.68
C GLY A 32 19.65 -3.91 -21.84
N MET A 33 19.64 -3.52 -20.55
CA MET A 33 18.43 -3.61 -19.72
C MET A 33 17.32 -2.70 -20.24
N ALA A 34 17.62 -1.44 -20.56
CA ALA A 34 16.64 -0.49 -21.11
C ALA A 34 16.06 -0.98 -22.45
N GLU A 35 16.88 -1.55 -23.32
CA GLU A 35 16.46 -2.15 -24.60
C GLU A 35 15.51 -3.34 -24.37
N CYS A 36 15.85 -4.23 -23.43
CA CYS A 36 15.02 -5.38 -23.09
C CYS A 36 13.66 -4.93 -22.53
N VAL A 37 13.63 -3.96 -21.63
CA VAL A 37 12.40 -3.40 -21.06
C VAL A 37 11.56 -2.73 -22.14
N ALA A 38 12.15 -1.87 -22.96
CA ALA A 38 11.47 -1.17 -24.06
C ALA A 38 10.81 -2.16 -25.03
N HIS A 39 11.55 -3.16 -25.47
CA HIS A 39 11.05 -4.17 -26.39
C HIS A 39 9.92 -5.03 -25.77
N THR A 40 10.08 -5.44 -24.52
CA THR A 40 9.08 -6.24 -23.81
C THR A 40 7.77 -5.49 -23.65
N PHE A 41 7.81 -4.27 -23.16
CA PHE A 41 6.61 -3.46 -22.99
C PHE A 41 5.98 -3.02 -24.31
N ALA A 42 6.80 -2.81 -25.35
CA ALA A 42 6.29 -2.51 -26.69
C ALA A 42 5.51 -3.67 -27.30
N LYS A 43 5.89 -4.92 -27.03
CA LYS A 43 5.19 -6.13 -27.51
C LYS A 43 3.88 -6.42 -26.76
N ALA A 44 3.77 -6.01 -25.51
CA ALA A 44 2.58 -6.30 -24.69
C ALA A 44 1.34 -5.65 -25.32
N GLN A 45 0.24 -6.39 -25.39
CA GLN A 45 -1.06 -5.84 -25.73
C GLN A 45 -1.88 -5.68 -24.44
N LEU A 46 -2.26 -4.43 -24.17
CA LEU A 46 -3.04 -4.05 -23.00
C LEU A 46 -4.53 -4.06 -23.33
N GLY A 47 -5.36 -4.17 -22.31
CA GLY A 47 -6.81 -4.14 -22.44
C GLY A 47 -7.47 -5.27 -21.67
N LYS A 48 -8.81 -5.25 -21.64
CA LYS A 48 -9.62 -6.27 -20.97
C LYS A 48 -10.36 -7.09 -22.01
N VAL A 49 -10.46 -8.38 -21.79
CA VAL A 49 -11.24 -9.30 -22.65
C VAL A 49 -12.70 -8.88 -22.68
N GLU A 50 -13.23 -8.37 -21.55
CA GLU A 50 -14.60 -7.86 -21.43
C GLU A 50 -14.88 -6.66 -22.37
N ASP A 51 -13.85 -5.89 -22.70
CA ASP A 51 -13.92 -4.75 -23.63
C ASP A 51 -13.62 -5.16 -25.08
N GLY A 52 -13.53 -6.46 -25.37
CA GLY A 52 -13.23 -7.01 -26.71
C GLY A 52 -11.74 -6.91 -27.09
N ALA A 53 -10.87 -6.63 -26.14
CA ALA A 53 -9.43 -6.68 -26.37
C ALA A 53 -8.88 -8.11 -26.26
N GLU A 54 -7.81 -8.39 -27.00
CA GLU A 54 -7.03 -9.62 -26.87
C GLU A 54 -5.71 -9.31 -26.15
N PRO A 55 -5.68 -9.30 -24.80
CA PRO A 55 -4.48 -8.95 -24.06
C PRO A 55 -3.40 -9.99 -24.28
N GLN A 56 -2.21 -9.54 -24.67
CA GLN A 56 -1.04 -10.40 -24.82
C GLN A 56 0.02 -10.00 -23.80
N ARG A 57 0.34 -10.93 -22.91
CA ARG A 57 1.40 -10.73 -21.92
C ARG A 57 2.77 -10.82 -22.56
N ALA A 58 3.66 -9.89 -22.21
CA ALA A 58 5.09 -9.96 -22.50
C ALA A 58 5.85 -9.83 -21.18
N ILE A 59 6.76 -10.75 -20.92
CA ILE A 59 7.50 -10.83 -19.65
C ILE A 59 8.99 -10.88 -19.97
N ALA A 60 9.77 -10.00 -19.31
CA ALA A 60 11.22 -10.09 -19.27
C ALA A 60 11.69 -10.36 -17.85
N VAL A 61 12.62 -11.28 -17.70
CA VAL A 61 13.33 -11.53 -16.45
C VAL A 61 14.78 -11.11 -16.66
N ILE A 62 15.21 -10.07 -15.93
CA ILE A 62 16.50 -9.44 -16.13
C ILE A 62 17.31 -9.51 -14.84
N GLN A 63 18.48 -10.11 -14.87
CA GLN A 63 19.41 -10.12 -13.77
C GLN A 63 20.46 -9.02 -13.96
N ALA A 64 20.56 -8.11 -12.99
CA ALA A 64 21.55 -7.05 -13.00
C ALA A 64 22.11 -6.82 -11.59
N GLY A 65 23.42 -6.67 -11.50
CA GLY A 65 24.11 -6.40 -10.22
C GLY A 65 23.76 -5.05 -9.61
N THR A 66 24.19 -4.83 -8.38
CA THR A 66 24.06 -3.52 -7.71
C THR A 66 24.94 -2.46 -8.43
N GLY A 67 24.48 -1.21 -8.41
CA GLY A 67 25.25 -0.08 -8.97
C GLY A 67 25.24 0.02 -10.51
N VAL A 68 24.55 -0.85 -11.23
CA VAL A 68 24.40 -0.76 -12.71
C VAL A 68 23.50 0.42 -13.12
N GLY A 69 22.67 0.94 -12.22
CA GLY A 69 21.68 1.98 -12.54
C GLY A 69 20.36 1.40 -13.02
N LYS A 70 19.90 0.31 -12.38
CA LYS A 70 18.66 -0.41 -12.70
C LYS A 70 17.45 0.51 -12.78
N SER A 71 17.25 1.37 -11.77
CA SER A 71 16.07 2.24 -11.67
C SER A 71 15.88 3.08 -12.93
N LEU A 72 16.92 3.75 -13.41
CA LEU A 72 16.86 4.54 -14.64
C LEU A 72 16.57 3.65 -15.85
N ALA A 73 17.22 2.48 -15.93
CA ALA A 73 17.11 1.58 -17.07
C ALA A 73 15.71 0.99 -17.26
N TYR A 74 14.94 0.79 -16.17
CA TYR A 74 13.58 0.31 -16.31
C TYR A 74 12.53 1.43 -16.24
N CYS A 75 12.75 2.48 -15.43
CA CYS A 75 11.78 3.56 -15.30
C CYS A 75 11.62 4.37 -16.59
N ALA A 76 12.71 4.83 -17.20
CA ALA A 76 12.62 5.72 -18.36
C ALA A 76 11.84 5.07 -19.53
N PRO A 77 12.16 3.85 -20.00
CA PRO A 77 11.41 3.23 -21.08
C PRO A 77 9.99 2.83 -20.69
N ALA A 78 9.76 2.37 -19.44
CA ALA A 78 8.43 2.00 -18.98
C ALA A 78 7.49 3.21 -18.91
N ILE A 79 7.96 4.34 -18.37
CA ILE A 79 7.19 5.57 -18.28
C ILE A 79 6.88 6.13 -19.67
N ALA A 80 7.87 6.18 -20.57
CA ALA A 80 7.67 6.67 -21.92
C ALA A 80 6.59 5.87 -22.68
N ILE A 81 6.60 4.54 -22.56
CA ILE A 81 5.59 3.68 -23.19
C ILE A 81 4.21 3.89 -22.52
N ALA A 82 4.17 3.97 -21.20
CA ALA A 82 2.91 4.16 -20.48
C ALA A 82 2.24 5.49 -20.85
N LEU A 83 3.00 6.58 -20.87
CA LEU A 83 2.50 7.90 -21.29
C LEU A 83 1.96 7.86 -22.73
N ALA A 84 2.74 7.31 -23.64
CA ALA A 84 2.36 7.23 -25.05
C ALA A 84 1.14 6.33 -25.31
N ARG A 85 0.84 5.37 -24.42
CA ARG A 85 -0.33 4.49 -24.49
C ARG A 85 -1.51 4.96 -23.63
N GLY A 86 -1.38 6.06 -22.89
CA GLY A 86 -2.40 6.53 -21.98
C GLY A 86 -2.67 5.55 -20.82
N THR A 87 -1.68 4.75 -20.45
CA THR A 87 -1.74 3.82 -19.34
C THR A 87 -0.81 4.24 -18.19
N ARG A 88 -0.58 3.39 -17.22
CA ARG A 88 0.28 3.66 -16.07
C ARG A 88 1.32 2.58 -15.85
N VAL A 89 2.37 2.94 -15.09
CA VAL A 89 3.37 2.00 -14.60
C VAL A 89 3.14 1.77 -13.11
N VAL A 90 3.16 0.52 -12.69
CA VAL A 90 3.23 0.14 -11.28
C VAL A 90 4.62 -0.46 -11.04
N ILE A 91 5.38 0.17 -10.14
CA ILE A 91 6.72 -0.28 -9.75
C ILE A 91 6.64 -0.85 -8.35
N SER A 92 6.85 -2.15 -8.25
CA SER A 92 6.87 -2.85 -6.96
C SER A 92 8.31 -3.14 -6.55
N THR A 93 8.65 -2.81 -5.30
CA THR A 93 9.99 -3.04 -4.73
C THR A 93 9.92 -3.91 -3.48
N ALA A 94 11.06 -4.49 -3.08
CA ALA A 94 11.09 -5.37 -1.93
C ALA A 94 11.04 -4.64 -0.58
N THR A 95 11.58 -3.42 -0.49
CA THR A 95 11.76 -2.71 0.79
C THR A 95 11.26 -1.27 0.77
N VAL A 96 10.92 -0.76 1.95
CA VAL A 96 10.55 0.65 2.14
C VAL A 96 11.70 1.58 1.71
N ALA A 97 12.95 1.23 2.02
CA ALA A 97 14.11 2.05 1.63
C ALA A 97 14.24 2.21 0.10
N LEU A 98 13.95 1.16 -0.67
CA LEU A 98 13.94 1.25 -2.14
C LEU A 98 12.76 2.08 -2.65
N GLN A 99 11.59 2.01 -2.00
CA GLN A 99 10.47 2.89 -2.32
C GLN A 99 10.84 4.36 -2.11
N GLU A 100 11.43 4.69 -0.95
CA GLU A 100 11.88 6.04 -0.61
C GLU A 100 12.93 6.55 -1.61
N GLN A 101 13.89 5.72 -1.99
CA GLN A 101 14.88 6.08 -3.01
C GLN A 101 14.20 6.40 -4.35
N LEU A 102 13.27 5.57 -4.81
CA LEU A 102 12.54 5.83 -6.07
C LEU A 102 11.76 7.14 -6.01
N VAL A 103 11.00 7.35 -4.94
CA VAL A 103 10.07 8.48 -4.82
C VAL A 103 10.78 9.80 -4.56
N HIS A 104 11.85 9.81 -3.76
CA HIS A 104 12.53 11.04 -3.36
C HIS A 104 13.76 11.38 -4.21
N LYS A 105 14.29 10.43 -4.99
CA LYS A 105 15.49 10.65 -5.79
C LYS A 105 15.29 10.34 -7.27
N ASP A 106 14.92 9.10 -7.61
CA ASP A 106 14.95 8.66 -9.00
C ASP A 106 13.79 9.23 -9.82
N LEU A 107 12.55 9.18 -9.33
CA LEU A 107 11.38 9.70 -10.03
C LEU A 107 11.33 11.24 -10.13
N PRO A 108 11.72 12.03 -9.13
CA PRO A 108 11.87 13.48 -9.28
C PRO A 108 12.88 13.87 -10.36
N LEU A 109 14.02 13.16 -10.43
CA LEU A 109 15.01 13.38 -11.47
C LEU A 109 14.43 13.06 -12.86
N LEU A 110 13.73 11.96 -13.00
CA LEU A 110 13.04 11.58 -14.23
C LEU A 110 11.98 12.60 -14.62
N ALA A 111 11.15 13.05 -13.68
CA ALA A 111 10.09 14.02 -13.94
C ALA A 111 10.62 15.39 -14.39
N ALA A 112 11.81 15.76 -13.92
CA ALA A 112 12.46 17.01 -14.32
C ALA A 112 13.10 16.97 -15.72
N GLN A 113 13.43 15.78 -16.23
CA GLN A 113 14.23 15.64 -17.44
C GLN A 113 13.52 14.93 -18.59
N MET A 114 12.42 14.21 -18.32
CA MET A 114 11.65 13.57 -19.38
C MET A 114 10.90 14.59 -20.24
N PRO A 115 10.80 14.35 -21.57
CA PRO A 115 10.12 15.26 -22.49
C PRO A 115 8.63 15.45 -22.18
N GLU A 116 7.97 14.41 -21.69
CA GLU A 116 6.55 14.43 -21.34
C GLU A 116 6.40 14.46 -19.81
N PRO A 117 5.62 15.41 -19.25
CA PRO A 117 5.40 15.47 -17.82
C PRO A 117 4.57 14.28 -17.33
N PHE A 118 4.87 13.80 -16.16
CA PHE A 118 4.09 12.74 -15.50
C PHE A 118 4.01 12.98 -14.00
N ARG A 119 2.99 12.42 -13.38
CA ARG A 119 2.81 12.42 -11.94
C ARG A 119 3.10 11.02 -11.40
N PHE A 120 3.71 10.98 -10.24
CA PHE A 120 3.98 9.74 -9.52
C PHE A 120 3.44 9.81 -8.10
N ALA A 121 3.10 8.66 -7.53
CA ALA A 121 2.62 8.56 -6.16
C ALA A 121 3.12 7.27 -5.50
N LEU A 122 3.32 7.34 -4.19
CA LEU A 122 3.67 6.18 -3.36
C LEU A 122 2.40 5.60 -2.76
N ALA A 123 2.17 4.32 -2.99
CA ALA A 123 1.10 3.58 -2.35
C ALA A 123 1.65 2.86 -1.12
N LYS A 124 1.07 3.15 0.04
CA LYS A 124 1.38 2.48 1.31
C LYS A 124 0.16 1.74 1.85
N GLY A 125 0.40 0.69 2.61
CA GLY A 125 -0.65 -0.04 3.31
C GLY A 125 -1.40 0.86 4.30
N ARG A 126 -2.68 0.60 4.50
CA ARG A 126 -3.56 1.40 5.38
C ARG A 126 -2.97 1.60 6.77
N GLY A 127 -2.38 0.57 7.37
CA GLY A 127 -1.77 0.63 8.70
C GLY A 127 -0.55 1.56 8.82
N ARG A 128 -0.08 2.14 7.72
CA ARG A 128 0.98 3.17 7.74
C ARG A 128 0.42 4.56 8.01
N TYR A 129 -0.90 4.74 7.92
CA TYR A 129 -1.58 6.00 8.16
C TYR A 129 -2.29 6.00 9.50
N VAL A 130 -2.32 7.14 10.16
CA VAL A 130 -3.09 7.34 11.38
C VAL A 130 -4.59 7.37 11.06
N CYS A 131 -5.40 6.83 11.95
CA CYS A 131 -6.83 7.07 11.95
C CYS A 131 -7.11 8.29 12.86
N LYS A 132 -7.47 9.42 12.26
CA LYS A 132 -7.75 10.67 12.98
C LYS A 132 -8.77 10.46 14.10
N LEU A 133 -9.85 9.73 13.84
CA LEU A 133 -10.88 9.45 14.84
C LEU A 133 -10.35 8.68 16.05
N LYS A 134 -9.51 7.65 15.82
CA LYS A 134 -8.87 6.90 16.93
C LYS A 134 -7.88 7.77 17.68
N LEU A 135 -7.10 8.58 16.97
CA LEU A 135 -6.09 9.47 17.55
C LEU A 135 -6.74 10.52 18.47
N GLU A 136 -7.77 11.22 18.01
CA GLU A 136 -8.49 12.24 18.78
C GLU A 136 -9.13 11.63 20.04
N ARG A 137 -9.73 10.46 19.92
CA ARG A 137 -10.28 9.73 21.08
C ARG A 137 -9.22 9.40 22.12
N LEU A 138 -8.08 8.85 21.70
CA LEU A 138 -6.99 8.46 22.62
C LEU A 138 -6.17 9.64 23.12
N ALA A 139 -6.18 10.76 22.43
CA ALA A 139 -5.61 12.01 22.89
C ALA A 139 -6.50 12.73 23.93
N GLY A 140 -7.72 12.22 24.19
CA GLY A 140 -8.67 12.85 25.10
C GLY A 140 -9.32 14.12 24.54
N GLN A 141 -9.29 14.30 23.21
CA GLN A 141 -9.92 15.44 22.50
C GLN A 141 -11.34 15.10 22.01
N GLY A 142 -11.67 13.81 21.93
CA GLY A 142 -13.03 13.36 21.67
C GLY A 142 -13.88 13.64 22.91
N GLY A 143 -14.90 14.50 22.78
CA GLY A 143 -15.84 14.77 23.85
C GLY A 143 -16.36 13.45 24.40
N ALA A 144 -16.44 13.38 25.72
CA ALA A 144 -17.09 12.28 26.41
C ALA A 144 -18.57 12.25 26.02
N ASP A 145 -18.87 11.61 24.91
CA ASP A 145 -20.17 11.01 24.73
C ASP A 145 -20.17 9.81 25.69
N GLU A 146 -20.77 9.99 26.86
CA GLU A 146 -21.03 8.95 27.86
C GLU A 146 -22.05 7.91 27.36
N GLY A 147 -22.07 7.67 26.09
CA GLY A 147 -22.92 6.73 25.40
C GLY A 147 -22.10 5.77 24.58
N ASP A 148 -21.68 4.71 25.26
CA ASP A 148 -21.63 3.41 24.65
C ASP A 148 -20.46 3.08 23.72
N ASP A 149 -19.95 1.91 24.01
CA ASP A 149 -19.27 0.97 23.16
C ASP A 149 -17.79 1.18 22.92
N ASP A 150 -17.05 0.72 23.87
CA ASP A 150 -15.73 0.15 23.62
C ASP A 150 -15.87 -1.03 22.64
N LEU A 151 -16.06 -0.70 21.35
CA LEU A 151 -16.02 -1.66 20.24
C LEU A 151 -14.63 -2.33 20.14
N PHE A 152 -13.67 -1.79 20.89
CA PHE A 152 -12.30 -2.27 20.96
C PHE A 152 -11.81 -2.20 22.40
N PRO A 153 -12.08 -3.23 23.24
CA PRO A 153 -11.34 -3.35 24.48
C PRO A 153 -9.87 -3.48 24.11
N ASP A 154 -9.08 -2.45 24.42
CA ASP A 154 -7.63 -2.54 24.35
C ASP A 154 -7.20 -3.75 25.17
N ASP A 155 -6.34 -4.59 24.60
CA ASP A 155 -5.61 -5.60 25.35
C ASP A 155 -4.96 -4.89 26.53
N GLU A 156 -5.32 -5.28 27.73
CA GLU A 156 -4.91 -4.70 29.02
C GLU A 156 -3.38 -4.56 29.10
N LEU A 157 -2.88 -3.37 28.75
CA LEU A 157 -1.57 -2.96 29.25
C LEU A 157 -1.81 -2.37 30.64
N PRO A 158 -1.20 -2.92 31.71
CA PRO A 158 -1.30 -2.35 33.03
C PRO A 158 -0.75 -0.93 33.00
N ALA A 159 -1.63 0.04 33.11
CA ALA A 159 -1.26 1.43 33.20
C ALA A 159 -0.59 1.68 34.55
N SER A 160 0.73 1.69 34.57
CA SER A 160 1.38 2.58 35.51
C SER A 160 0.98 4.00 35.10
N THR A 161 0.52 4.84 36.03
CA THR A 161 0.01 6.21 35.74
C THR A 161 0.97 7.03 34.87
N GLU A 162 2.26 6.89 35.06
CA GLU A 162 3.30 7.60 34.26
C GLU A 162 3.38 7.16 32.80
N VAL A 163 3.26 5.86 32.50
CA VAL A 163 3.26 5.33 31.11
C VAL A 163 1.99 5.76 30.37
N GLY A 164 0.85 5.80 31.06
CA GLY A 164 -0.41 6.30 30.52
C GLY A 164 -0.33 7.78 30.13
N GLU A 165 0.23 8.62 31.01
CA GLU A 165 0.39 10.06 30.74
C GLU A 165 1.38 10.33 29.59
N ALA A 166 2.48 9.58 29.49
CA ALA A 166 3.44 9.72 28.41
C ALA A 166 2.78 9.36 27.07
N ARG A 167 1.95 8.30 27.03
CA ARG A 167 1.18 7.89 25.85
C ARG A 167 0.18 8.95 25.41
N ILE A 168 -0.58 9.52 26.37
CA ILE A 168 -1.55 10.59 26.09
C ILE A 168 -0.82 11.83 25.55
N ARG A 169 0.32 12.22 26.13
CA ARG A 169 1.13 13.33 25.61
C ARG A 169 1.61 13.11 24.18
N LEU A 170 2.05 11.89 23.86
CA LEU A 170 2.44 11.52 22.49
C LEU A 170 1.27 11.68 21.51
N TYR A 171 0.10 11.11 21.86
CA TYR A 171 -1.07 11.20 20.98
C TYR A 171 -1.60 12.63 20.82
N LYS A 172 -1.54 13.44 21.88
CA LYS A 172 -1.85 14.88 21.78
C LYS A 172 -0.91 15.60 20.83
N GLY A 173 0.40 15.39 20.97
CA GLY A 173 1.38 15.96 20.05
C GLY A 173 1.17 15.54 18.60
N MET A 174 0.82 14.28 18.36
CA MET A 174 0.48 13.79 17.01
C MET A 174 -0.82 14.42 16.48
N ALA A 175 -1.84 14.58 17.33
CA ALA A 175 -3.11 15.21 16.95
C ALA A 175 -2.91 16.69 16.61
N ASP A 176 -2.12 17.42 17.40
CA ASP A 176 -1.80 18.83 17.16
C ASP A 176 -0.98 19.00 15.86
N ALA A 177 -0.03 18.12 15.60
CA ALA A 177 0.75 18.12 14.36
C ALA A 177 -0.13 17.84 13.14
N LEU A 178 -1.08 16.91 13.25
CA LEU A 178 -2.05 16.60 12.20
C LEU A 178 -3.00 17.78 11.96
N ALA A 179 -3.53 18.39 13.01
CA ALA A 179 -4.47 19.51 12.94
C ALA A 179 -3.81 20.77 12.33
N SER A 180 -2.55 21.01 12.66
CA SER A 180 -1.77 22.13 12.09
C SER A 180 -1.20 21.87 10.69
N SER A 181 -1.45 20.69 10.10
CA SER A 181 -0.86 20.22 8.85
C SER A 181 0.69 20.18 8.86
N ALA A 182 1.29 20.16 10.05
CA ALA A 182 2.73 19.93 10.21
C ALA A 182 3.12 18.48 9.96
N TRP A 183 2.14 17.58 9.97
CA TRP A 183 2.27 16.17 9.67
C TRP A 183 1.11 15.71 8.79
N ASP A 184 1.39 14.86 7.81
CA ASP A 184 0.41 14.34 6.84
C ASP A 184 -0.36 13.09 7.33
N GLY A 185 -0.01 12.57 8.50
CA GLY A 185 -0.60 11.36 9.06
C GLY A 185 0.04 10.05 8.58
N ASP A 186 1.12 10.10 7.80
CA ASP A 186 1.94 8.94 7.45
C ASP A 186 2.94 8.67 8.57
N ARG A 187 3.00 7.44 9.09
CA ARG A 187 3.97 7.03 10.10
C ARG A 187 5.41 7.29 9.70
N ASP A 188 5.73 7.08 8.41
CA ASP A 188 7.09 7.16 7.91
C ASP A 188 7.59 8.61 7.79
N SER A 189 6.68 9.58 7.73
CA SER A 189 7.01 11.00 7.72
C SER A 189 7.24 11.60 9.11
N LEU A 190 6.99 10.84 10.19
CA LEU A 190 7.33 11.26 11.54
C LEU A 190 8.84 11.24 11.76
N HIS A 191 9.37 12.32 12.38
CA HIS A 191 10.78 12.42 12.72
C HIS A 191 11.22 11.30 13.68
N GLU A 192 10.41 11.03 14.70
CA GLU A 192 10.55 9.89 15.61
C GLU A 192 9.36 8.96 15.41
N GLN A 193 9.62 7.78 14.85
CA GLN A 193 8.56 6.82 14.63
C GLN A 193 8.21 6.14 15.96
N PRO A 194 6.92 6.15 16.37
CA PRO A 194 6.48 5.42 17.54
C PRO A 194 6.70 3.92 17.32
N ASP A 195 6.99 3.20 18.40
CA ASP A 195 7.07 1.74 18.34
C ASP A 195 5.72 1.12 17.91
N ALA A 196 5.75 -0.18 17.62
CA ALA A 196 4.55 -0.87 17.13
C ALA A 196 3.40 -0.89 18.15
N ALA A 197 3.71 -0.92 19.45
CA ALA A 197 2.72 -0.96 20.52
C ALA A 197 2.00 0.39 20.65
N LEU A 198 2.72 1.49 20.46
CA LEU A 198 2.17 2.86 20.49
C LEU A 198 1.48 3.23 19.18
N TRP A 199 1.93 2.66 18.04
CA TRP A 199 1.32 2.96 16.74
C TRP A 199 0.02 2.22 16.48
N ARG A 200 -0.03 0.92 16.82
CA ARG A 200 -1.18 0.04 16.50
C ARG A 200 -2.54 0.59 16.96
N PRO A 201 -2.71 1.16 18.17
CA PRO A 201 -3.99 1.68 18.62
C PRO A 201 -4.53 2.84 17.78
N VAL A 202 -3.65 3.65 17.19
CA VAL A 202 -4.02 4.83 16.37
C VAL A 202 -3.97 4.56 14.87
N ALA A 203 -3.44 3.42 14.45
CA ALA A 203 -3.33 3.07 13.03
C ALA A 203 -4.70 2.89 12.37
N ALA A 204 -4.78 3.27 11.10
CA ALA A 204 -5.96 2.99 10.28
C ALA A 204 -6.01 1.50 9.92
N GLU A 205 -7.14 0.85 10.17
CA GLU A 205 -7.37 -0.57 9.90
C GLU A 205 -8.61 -0.79 9.04
N ALA A 206 -8.58 -1.81 8.19
CA ALA A 206 -9.72 -2.15 7.34
C ALA A 206 -10.94 -2.62 8.16
N SER A 207 -10.69 -3.36 9.24
CA SER A 207 -11.70 -3.97 10.10
C SER A 207 -12.53 -2.97 10.89
N SER A 208 -11.98 -1.78 11.17
CA SER A 208 -12.62 -0.73 11.97
C SER A 208 -13.00 0.52 11.17
N CYS A 209 -12.72 0.54 9.87
CA CYS A 209 -12.95 1.72 9.04
C CYS A 209 -14.31 1.69 8.35
N THR A 210 -15.15 2.69 8.62
CA THR A 210 -16.46 2.86 8.00
C THR A 210 -16.41 3.53 6.61
N GLY A 211 -15.21 3.85 6.12
CA GLY A 211 -15.01 4.42 4.78
C GLY A 211 -15.72 5.77 4.62
N LYS A 212 -16.56 5.89 3.59
CA LYS A 212 -17.30 7.13 3.28
C LYS A 212 -18.27 7.57 4.38
N HIS A 213 -18.64 6.67 5.29
CA HIS A 213 -19.53 6.96 6.42
C HIS A 213 -18.78 7.48 7.67
N CYS A 214 -17.45 7.58 7.59
CA CYS A 214 -16.65 8.12 8.69
C CYS A 214 -16.88 9.64 8.83
N PRO A 215 -17.14 10.17 10.03
CA PRO A 215 -17.38 11.61 10.23
C PRO A 215 -16.18 12.47 9.83
N VAL A 216 -14.96 11.93 9.92
CA VAL A 216 -13.71 12.61 9.52
C VAL A 216 -13.17 12.14 8.16
N PHE A 217 -14.03 11.62 7.27
CA PHE A 217 -13.62 11.06 5.97
C PHE A 217 -12.83 12.06 5.12
N ASN A 218 -13.27 13.31 5.08
CA ASN A 218 -12.65 14.36 4.27
C ASN A 218 -11.28 14.81 4.77
N GLU A 219 -10.95 14.48 6.02
CA GLU A 219 -9.68 14.82 6.68
C GLU A 219 -8.83 13.55 6.92
N CYS A 220 -9.20 12.45 6.30
CA CYS A 220 -8.54 11.15 6.50
C CYS A 220 -7.25 11.07 5.70
N SER A 221 -6.11 11.02 6.37
CA SER A 221 -4.78 10.89 5.76
C SER A 221 -4.66 9.72 4.78
N TYR A 222 -5.25 8.57 5.11
CA TYR A 222 -5.25 7.42 4.21
C TYR A 222 -6.03 7.69 2.90
N PHE A 223 -7.22 8.29 2.98
CA PHE A 223 -8.01 8.57 1.78
C PHE A 223 -7.44 9.73 0.96
N GLU A 224 -6.81 10.72 1.60
CA GLU A 224 -6.07 11.76 0.89
C GLU A 224 -4.89 11.17 0.10
N ALA A 225 -4.07 10.33 0.72
CA ALA A 225 -2.97 9.64 0.04
C ALA A 225 -3.49 8.80 -1.15
N ARG A 226 -4.66 8.16 -1.02
CA ARG A 226 -5.26 7.40 -2.12
C ARG A 226 -5.75 8.26 -3.28
N LYS A 227 -6.20 9.49 -3.04
CA LYS A 227 -6.59 10.41 -4.12
C LYS A 227 -5.40 10.69 -5.06
N ALA A 228 -4.19 10.79 -4.53
CA ALA A 228 -2.98 10.99 -5.31
C ALA A 228 -2.73 9.84 -6.31
N LEU A 229 -3.10 8.59 -5.96
CA LEU A 229 -2.93 7.43 -6.84
C LEU A 229 -3.82 7.49 -8.09
N VAL A 230 -4.99 8.11 -8.01
CA VAL A 230 -5.96 8.16 -9.12
C VAL A 230 -5.38 8.93 -10.31
N GLY A 231 -4.68 10.01 -10.04
CA GLY A 231 -4.09 10.86 -11.07
C GLY A 231 -2.64 10.55 -11.44
N ALA A 232 -2.02 9.54 -10.83
CA ALA A 232 -0.63 9.20 -11.06
C ALA A 232 -0.47 8.27 -12.28
N GLN A 233 0.51 8.57 -13.12
CA GLN A 233 0.96 7.71 -14.22
C GLN A 233 1.98 6.66 -13.73
N VAL A 234 2.70 6.97 -12.64
CA VAL A 234 3.64 6.04 -12.00
C VAL A 234 3.22 5.82 -10.55
N ILE A 235 3.01 4.58 -10.17
CA ILE A 235 2.67 4.19 -8.80
C ILE A 235 3.79 3.32 -8.27
N VAL A 236 4.39 3.74 -7.17
CA VAL A 236 5.38 2.94 -6.42
C VAL A 236 4.68 2.22 -5.28
N VAL A 237 5.01 0.95 -5.10
CA VAL A 237 4.39 0.08 -4.10
C VAL A 237 5.42 -0.95 -3.59
N ASN A 238 5.22 -1.54 -2.41
CA ASN A 238 5.99 -2.72 -2.02
C ASN A 238 5.32 -4.02 -2.49
N HIS A 239 6.07 -5.12 -2.47
CA HIS A 239 5.56 -6.43 -2.89
C HIS A 239 4.36 -6.89 -2.05
N ASP A 240 4.37 -6.64 -0.74
CA ASP A 240 3.26 -7.01 0.15
C ASP A 240 1.95 -6.35 -0.28
N LEU A 241 1.96 -5.03 -0.50
CA LEU A 241 0.78 -4.29 -0.89
C LEU A 241 0.32 -4.65 -2.32
N LEU A 242 1.26 -4.90 -3.23
CA LEU A 242 0.94 -5.38 -4.57
C LEU A 242 0.19 -6.72 -4.48
N LEU A 243 0.71 -7.69 -3.74
CA LEU A 243 0.08 -9.00 -3.57
C LEU A 243 -1.26 -8.91 -2.83
N ALA A 244 -1.35 -8.09 -1.77
CA ALA A 244 -2.61 -7.83 -1.07
C ALA A 244 -3.68 -7.22 -1.99
N SER A 245 -3.27 -6.42 -2.99
CA SER A 245 -4.20 -5.79 -3.93
C SER A 245 -4.83 -6.75 -4.93
N LEU A 246 -4.24 -7.92 -5.15
CA LEU A 246 -4.82 -8.95 -6.03
C LEU A 246 -6.15 -9.49 -5.50
N GLY A 247 -6.34 -9.49 -4.16
CA GLY A 247 -7.58 -9.93 -3.52
C GLY A 247 -8.53 -8.80 -3.11
N ALA A 248 -8.02 -7.60 -2.83
CA ALA A 248 -8.76 -6.55 -2.11
C ALA A 248 -8.93 -5.22 -2.85
N ARG A 249 -8.56 -5.11 -4.12
CA ARG A 249 -8.61 -3.87 -4.94
C ARG A 249 -8.04 -2.63 -4.20
N VAL A 250 -6.90 -2.81 -3.53
CA VAL A 250 -6.25 -1.75 -2.77
C VAL A 250 -5.57 -0.74 -3.69
N LEU A 251 -5.07 -1.17 -4.83
CA LEU A 251 -4.50 -0.33 -5.88
C LEU A 251 -5.54 -0.01 -6.97
N PRO A 252 -5.34 1.06 -7.75
CA PRO A 252 -6.07 1.25 -9.00
C PRO A 252 -5.93 0.03 -9.91
N GLU A 253 -6.86 -0.15 -10.85
CA GLU A 253 -6.90 -1.32 -11.74
C GLU A 253 -5.52 -1.69 -12.30
N LEU A 254 -5.10 -2.93 -12.01
CA LEU A 254 -3.81 -3.48 -12.47
C LEU A 254 -3.92 -4.10 -13.87
N ASP A 255 -5.13 -4.35 -14.36
CA ASP A 255 -5.37 -5.07 -15.62
C ASP A 255 -4.88 -4.31 -16.86
N ASN A 256 -4.77 -3.00 -16.77
CA ASN A 256 -4.31 -2.14 -17.86
C ASN A 256 -3.10 -1.30 -17.42
N CYS A 257 -2.05 -1.94 -16.93
CA CYS A 257 -0.83 -1.27 -16.51
C CYS A 257 0.42 -2.04 -16.92
N LEU A 258 1.54 -1.32 -16.99
CA LEU A 258 2.86 -1.92 -17.10
C LEU A 258 3.37 -2.20 -15.69
N LEU A 259 3.81 -3.42 -15.41
CA LEU A 259 4.27 -3.84 -14.09
C LEU A 259 5.78 -4.06 -14.08
N VAL A 260 6.47 -3.38 -13.19
CA VAL A 260 7.89 -3.58 -12.90
C VAL A 260 8.01 -4.19 -11.51
N LEU A 261 8.72 -5.29 -11.39
CA LEU A 261 9.02 -5.97 -10.13
C LEU A 261 10.53 -5.86 -9.88
N ASP A 262 10.92 -4.85 -9.09
CA ASP A 262 12.33 -4.66 -8.71
C ASP A 262 12.69 -5.53 -7.52
N GLU A 263 13.87 -6.14 -7.54
CA GLU A 263 14.30 -7.17 -6.57
C GLU A 263 13.30 -8.34 -6.46
N ALA A 264 12.77 -8.76 -7.61
CA ALA A 264 11.71 -9.78 -7.71
C ALA A 264 12.04 -11.13 -7.06
N HIS A 265 13.30 -11.38 -6.73
CA HIS A 265 13.72 -12.59 -6.01
C HIS A 265 13.15 -12.68 -4.59
N HIS A 266 12.66 -11.57 -4.01
CA HIS A 266 11.94 -11.55 -2.75
C HIS A 266 10.45 -11.95 -2.87
N LEU A 267 9.86 -11.88 -4.05
CA LEU A 267 8.43 -12.16 -4.26
C LEU A 267 7.97 -13.53 -3.73
N PRO A 268 8.70 -14.64 -3.92
CA PRO A 268 8.23 -15.94 -3.44
C PRO A 268 8.07 -15.97 -1.92
N ALA A 269 9.02 -15.43 -1.18
CA ALA A 269 8.94 -15.36 0.29
C ALA A 269 7.81 -14.45 0.75
N THR A 270 7.69 -13.26 0.14
CA THR A 270 6.62 -12.32 0.43
C THR A 270 5.24 -12.91 0.12
N ALA A 271 5.10 -13.65 -0.98
CA ALA A 271 3.85 -14.31 -1.33
C ALA A 271 3.47 -15.40 -0.32
N LEU A 272 4.44 -16.20 0.15
CA LEU A 272 4.18 -17.20 1.18
C LEU A 272 3.68 -16.54 2.48
N GLU A 273 4.26 -15.44 2.91
CA GLU A 273 3.82 -14.70 4.09
C GLU A 273 2.46 -14.04 3.90
N GLN A 274 2.23 -13.40 2.75
CA GLN A 274 0.99 -12.68 2.45
C GLN A 274 -0.22 -13.61 2.34
N PHE A 275 -0.05 -14.80 1.79
CA PHE A 275 -1.12 -15.78 1.63
C PHE A 275 -1.15 -16.83 2.75
N ALA A 276 -0.24 -16.75 3.73
CA ALA A 276 -0.27 -17.60 4.91
C ALA A 276 -1.49 -17.29 5.77
N CYS A 277 -2.20 -18.32 6.17
CA CYS A 277 -3.23 -18.24 7.20
C CYS A 277 -2.62 -18.69 8.54
N ARG A 278 -2.67 -17.82 9.55
CA ARG A 278 -2.20 -18.14 10.90
C ARG A 278 -3.38 -18.11 11.85
N MET A 279 -3.51 -19.14 12.64
CA MET A 279 -4.54 -19.27 13.67
C MET A 279 -3.86 -19.68 14.99
N ASP A 280 -4.08 -18.89 16.03
CA ASP A 280 -3.64 -19.25 17.38
C ASP A 280 -4.74 -20.10 18.02
N LEU A 281 -4.46 -21.38 18.21
CA LEU A 281 -5.36 -22.34 18.83
C LEU A 281 -5.27 -22.35 20.36
N SER A 282 -4.20 -21.80 20.94
CA SER A 282 -3.95 -21.78 22.38
C SER A 282 -4.86 -20.80 23.13
N ARG A 283 -5.39 -19.79 22.45
CA ARG A 283 -6.25 -18.75 23.05
C ARG A 283 -7.50 -18.54 22.22
N LEU A 284 -8.56 -19.26 22.54
CA LEU A 284 -9.83 -19.19 21.79
C LEU A 284 -10.76 -18.03 22.19
N ALA A 285 -10.32 -17.14 23.08
CA ALA A 285 -11.09 -15.96 23.48
C ALA A 285 -11.48 -15.02 22.32
N TRP A 286 -10.73 -15.06 21.21
CA TRP A 286 -11.08 -14.32 20.01
C TRP A 286 -12.40 -14.80 19.37
N VAL A 287 -12.76 -16.07 19.50
CA VAL A 287 -14.04 -16.60 19.00
C VAL A 287 -15.21 -15.91 19.70
N ASP A 288 -15.12 -15.77 21.02
CA ASP A 288 -16.18 -15.13 21.82
C ASP A 288 -16.28 -13.64 21.52
N ARG A 289 -15.14 -12.98 21.35
CA ARG A 289 -15.10 -11.57 20.94
C ARG A 289 -15.70 -11.37 19.55
N LEU A 290 -15.40 -12.26 18.60
CA LEU A 290 -15.98 -12.22 17.25
C LEU A 290 -17.48 -12.44 17.30
N ALA A 291 -17.96 -13.44 18.04
CA ALA A 291 -19.37 -13.76 18.20
C ALA A 291 -20.14 -12.58 18.84
N SER A 292 -19.61 -12.01 19.92
CA SER A 292 -20.22 -10.85 20.60
C SER A 292 -20.30 -9.64 19.67
N ARG A 293 -19.26 -9.42 18.86
CA ARG A 293 -19.22 -8.31 17.88
C ARG A 293 -20.23 -8.52 16.76
N ALA A 294 -20.30 -9.74 16.22
CA ALA A 294 -21.23 -10.09 15.18
C ALA A 294 -22.70 -9.98 15.65
N LEU A 295 -22.98 -10.41 16.89
CA LEU A 295 -24.29 -10.26 17.52
C LEU A 295 -24.70 -8.78 17.61
N ARG A 296 -23.84 -7.90 18.11
CA ARG A 296 -24.12 -6.47 18.24
C ARG A 296 -24.42 -5.82 16.89
N VAL A 297 -23.55 -6.04 15.90
CA VAL A 297 -23.74 -5.50 14.54
C VAL A 297 -25.01 -6.06 13.90
N GLY A 298 -25.26 -7.35 14.03
CA GLY A 298 -26.45 -7.98 13.50
C GLY A 298 -27.74 -7.46 14.14
N THR A 299 -27.74 -7.22 15.45
CA THR A 299 -28.88 -6.63 16.15
C THR A 299 -29.13 -5.19 15.70
N LEU A 300 -28.08 -4.39 15.53
CA LEU A 300 -28.17 -3.00 15.04
C LEU A 300 -28.67 -2.91 13.60
N LEU A 301 -28.36 -3.91 12.77
CA LEU A 301 -28.77 -3.97 11.36
C LEU A 301 -30.09 -4.73 11.15
N GLU A 302 -30.76 -5.17 12.21
CA GLU A 302 -32.00 -5.97 12.15
C GLU A 302 -31.90 -7.22 11.25
N VAL A 303 -30.73 -7.88 11.25
CA VAL A 303 -30.49 -9.08 10.45
C VAL A 303 -31.16 -10.28 11.09
N MET A 304 -32.02 -11.00 10.37
CA MET A 304 -32.85 -12.10 10.90
C MET A 304 -32.07 -13.32 11.40
N GLU A 305 -30.82 -13.52 10.95
CA GLU A 305 -30.01 -14.74 11.23
C GLU A 305 -29.07 -14.59 12.45
N VAL A 306 -29.20 -13.53 13.23
CA VAL A 306 -28.32 -13.23 14.37
C VAL A 306 -28.41 -14.29 15.47
N ALA A 307 -29.54 -15.00 15.58
CA ALA A 307 -29.79 -16.00 16.62
C ALA A 307 -28.84 -17.22 16.55
N ASP A 308 -28.30 -17.52 15.37
CA ASP A 308 -27.42 -18.67 15.16
C ASP A 308 -25.95 -18.42 15.49
N ILE A 309 -25.55 -17.15 15.67
CA ILE A 309 -24.15 -16.78 15.91
C ILE A 309 -23.55 -17.46 17.14
N PRO A 310 -24.23 -17.53 18.32
CA PRO A 310 -23.71 -18.22 19.50
C PRO A 310 -23.51 -19.72 19.27
N ALA A 311 -24.43 -20.37 18.55
CA ALA A 311 -24.34 -21.79 18.24
C ALA A 311 -23.18 -22.09 17.31
N GLN A 312 -23.00 -21.27 16.27
CA GLN A 312 -21.88 -21.37 15.34
C GLN A 312 -20.53 -21.09 16.02
N ALA A 313 -20.45 -20.09 16.89
CA ALA A 313 -19.25 -19.81 17.68
C ALA A 313 -18.88 -20.96 18.61
N SER A 314 -19.86 -21.58 19.27
CA SER A 314 -19.64 -22.76 20.11
C SER A 314 -19.14 -23.95 19.29
N SER A 315 -19.73 -24.22 18.13
CA SER A 315 -19.33 -25.28 17.22
C SER A 315 -17.89 -25.05 16.71
N LEU A 316 -17.57 -23.81 16.29
CA LEU A 316 -16.22 -23.45 15.87
C LEU A 316 -15.21 -23.66 17.00
N ARG A 317 -15.52 -23.24 18.22
CA ARG A 317 -14.64 -23.45 19.37
C ARG A 317 -14.36 -24.92 19.62
N GLN A 318 -15.40 -25.77 19.56
CA GLN A 318 -15.24 -27.22 19.75
C GLN A 318 -14.36 -27.83 18.64
N ALA A 319 -14.56 -27.43 17.40
CA ALA A 319 -13.74 -27.88 16.28
C ALA A 319 -12.26 -27.48 16.44
N LEU A 320 -11.99 -26.22 16.86
CA LEU A 320 -10.64 -25.73 17.09
C LEU A 320 -9.95 -26.44 18.26
N GLN A 321 -10.68 -26.71 19.35
CA GLN A 321 -10.16 -27.50 20.48
C GLN A 321 -9.85 -28.95 20.09
N ALA A 322 -10.60 -29.51 19.15
CA ALA A 322 -10.32 -30.86 18.63
C ALA A 322 -9.06 -30.88 17.74
N MET A 323 -8.70 -29.76 17.10
CA MET A 323 -7.47 -29.63 16.29
C MET A 323 -6.22 -29.38 17.14
N GLU A 324 -6.37 -28.90 18.38
CA GLU A 324 -5.27 -28.67 19.31
C GLU A 324 -4.75 -29.98 19.94
N ARG A 325 -5.57 -31.03 19.98
CA ARG A 325 -5.24 -32.36 20.50
C ARG A 325 -4.55 -33.24 19.46
#